data_5848b89673d0624ce8d9efab0788fab0
#
_entry.id   5848b89673d0624ce8d9efab0788fab0
#
_cell.length_a   1.000
_cell.length_b   1.000
_cell.length_c   1.000
_cell.angle_alpha   90.00
_cell.angle_beta   90.00
_cell.angle_gamma   90.00
#
_symmetry.space_group_name_H-M   'P 1'
#
loop_
_entity.id
_entity.type
_entity.pdbx_description
1 polymer ?
#
loop_
_entity_poly.entity_id
_entity_poly.type
_entity_poly.pdbx_seq_one_letter_code
_entity_poly.pdbx_strand_id
1 'polypeptide(L)'
;CSDKAYDWAASFGLHHWGFVAWAFYSLPTLAIAYPFYVRRAPQLKYSNSAQYSLKGRHNSWPARLMDTFFMIALIGGAGSSLGISTPLISALIARLTGIPDGFALELVVVGICVALFSLSVWLGLTRGIRRLSDVNLLMAFLFLLFVLFAGDTLFILNLAVNSVGHLLQNTLAMTFWTDPIANTGFVGDWTVFYWAWWIAYAPFIGIFVTRISRGRT
;
A
#
# COMPACT_ATOMS: atom_id res chain seq x y z
N CYS A 1 -26.53 -11.63 -5.90
CA CYS A 1 -25.92 -10.30 -5.93
C CYS A 1 -26.68 -9.47 -6.95
N SER A 2 -27.01 -8.21 -6.63
CA SER A 2 -27.59 -7.30 -7.62
C SER A 2 -26.51 -6.78 -8.56
N ASP A 3 -26.88 -6.42 -9.80
CA ASP A 3 -25.95 -5.85 -10.81
C ASP A 3 -25.18 -4.65 -10.23
N LYS A 4 -25.87 -3.82 -9.45
CA LYS A 4 -25.25 -2.69 -8.71
C LYS A 4 -24.12 -3.11 -7.77
N ALA A 5 -24.14 -4.32 -7.21
CA ALA A 5 -23.09 -4.76 -6.33
C ALA A 5 -21.75 -4.97 -7.05
N TYR A 6 -21.78 -5.39 -8.31
CA TYR A 6 -20.57 -5.49 -9.12
C TYR A 6 -19.95 -4.12 -9.42
N ASP A 7 -20.80 -3.13 -9.77
CA ASP A 7 -20.34 -1.77 -10.03
C ASP A 7 -19.66 -1.16 -8.82
N TRP A 8 -20.28 -1.25 -7.66
CA TRP A 8 -19.73 -0.71 -6.43
C TRP A 8 -18.47 -1.46 -5.96
N ALA A 9 -18.46 -2.79 -6.02
CA ALA A 9 -17.32 -3.58 -5.58
C ALA A 9 -16.05 -3.26 -6.36
N ALA A 10 -16.15 -3.24 -7.69
CA ALA A 10 -15.03 -2.92 -8.56
C ALA A 10 -14.59 -1.45 -8.40
N SER A 11 -15.55 -0.52 -8.28
CA SER A 11 -15.26 0.91 -8.12
C SER A 11 -14.61 1.22 -6.77
N PHE A 12 -15.03 0.58 -5.67
CA PHE A 12 -14.38 0.75 -4.37
C PHE A 12 -12.94 0.20 -4.37
N GLY A 13 -12.68 -0.91 -5.08
CA GLY A 13 -11.32 -1.39 -5.28
C GLY A 13 -10.42 -0.32 -5.94
N LEU A 14 -10.90 0.29 -7.03
CA LEU A 14 -10.21 1.38 -7.72
C LEU A 14 -10.10 2.64 -6.85
N HIS A 15 -11.12 2.97 -6.05
CA HIS A 15 -11.13 4.12 -5.14
C HIS A 15 -10.05 3.99 -4.08
N HIS A 16 -10.01 2.86 -3.37
CA HIS A 16 -9.05 2.65 -2.28
C HIS A 16 -7.59 2.55 -2.75
N TRP A 17 -7.33 1.90 -3.91
CA TRP A 17 -5.98 1.64 -4.42
C TRP A 17 -5.51 2.60 -5.52
N GLY A 18 -6.41 3.45 -6.03
CA GLY A 18 -6.12 4.40 -7.10
C GLY A 18 -5.73 5.79 -6.61
N PHE A 19 -6.47 6.79 -7.08
CA PHE A 19 -6.15 8.21 -6.83
C PHE A 19 -6.08 8.60 -5.35
N VAL A 20 -6.90 8.01 -4.51
CA VAL A 20 -6.94 8.32 -3.07
C VAL A 20 -5.62 7.91 -2.40
N ALA A 21 -5.12 6.70 -2.66
CA ALA A 21 -3.84 6.23 -2.13
C ALA A 21 -2.68 7.16 -2.57
N TRP A 22 -2.64 7.52 -3.84
CA TRP A 22 -1.60 8.40 -4.38
C TRP A 22 -1.71 9.84 -3.85
N ALA A 23 -2.92 10.33 -3.56
CA ALA A 23 -3.12 11.61 -2.90
C ALA A 23 -2.49 11.62 -1.51
N PHE A 24 -2.71 10.58 -0.69
CA PHE A 24 -2.05 10.41 0.61
C PHE A 24 -0.52 10.38 0.51
N TYR A 25 0.04 9.77 -0.54
CA TYR A 25 1.49 9.69 -0.72
C TYR A 25 2.11 10.99 -1.26
N SER A 26 1.38 11.75 -2.06
CA SER A 26 1.87 12.97 -2.69
C SER A 26 2.19 14.07 -1.70
N LEU A 27 1.33 14.27 -0.69
CA LEU A 27 1.52 15.31 0.32
C LEU A 27 2.81 15.15 1.14
N PRO A 28 3.06 14.00 1.78
CA PRO A 28 4.33 13.78 2.48
C PRO A 28 5.54 13.80 1.56
N THR A 29 5.39 13.33 0.32
CA THR A 29 6.48 13.40 -0.67
C THR A 29 6.91 14.84 -0.90
N LEU A 30 5.99 15.75 -1.15
CA LEU A 30 6.29 17.17 -1.32
C LEU A 30 6.88 17.80 -0.07
N ALA A 31 6.31 17.48 1.11
CA ALA A 31 6.79 17.98 2.39
C ALA A 31 8.23 17.51 2.73
N ILE A 32 8.64 16.35 2.23
CA ILE A 32 9.98 15.79 2.43
C ILE A 32 10.94 16.27 1.32
N ALA A 33 10.50 16.29 0.07
CA ALA A 33 11.31 16.66 -1.08
C ALA A 33 11.77 18.11 -1.04
N TYR A 34 10.88 19.02 -0.65
CA TYR A 34 11.18 20.45 -0.60
C TYR A 34 12.35 20.79 0.34
N PRO A 35 12.35 20.41 1.63
CA PRO A 35 13.51 20.63 2.50
C PRO A 35 14.78 19.95 1.99
N PHE A 36 14.66 18.75 1.42
CA PHE A 36 15.81 17.98 0.96
C PHE A 36 16.46 18.60 -0.28
N TYR A 37 15.71 18.90 -1.33
CA TYR A 37 16.27 19.40 -2.59
C TYR A 37 16.47 20.92 -2.62
N VAL A 38 15.51 21.69 -2.12
CA VAL A 38 15.54 23.14 -2.20
C VAL A 38 16.34 23.75 -1.05
N ARG A 39 16.14 23.23 0.17
CA ARG A 39 16.83 23.73 1.36
C ARG A 39 18.08 22.96 1.75
N ARG A 40 18.44 21.94 0.94
CA ARG A 40 19.64 21.13 1.13
C ARG A 40 19.78 20.56 2.53
N ALA A 41 18.68 20.04 3.10
CA ALA A 41 18.72 19.35 4.39
C ALA A 41 19.76 18.22 4.35
N PRO A 42 20.60 18.07 5.39
CA PRO A 42 21.78 17.20 5.33
C PRO A 42 21.41 15.70 5.29
N GLN A 43 20.20 15.37 5.69
CA GLN A 43 19.73 13.99 5.76
C GLN A 43 18.28 13.89 5.28
N LEU A 44 17.96 12.77 4.63
CA LEU A 44 16.59 12.45 4.22
C LEU A 44 15.88 11.77 5.39
N LYS A 45 15.27 12.58 6.28
CA LYS A 45 14.51 12.15 7.46
C LYS A 45 13.09 12.68 7.42
N TYR A 46 12.15 11.97 8.03
CA TYR A 46 10.77 12.41 8.13
C TYR A 46 10.63 13.72 8.93
N SER A 47 11.36 13.86 10.02
CA SER A 47 11.38 15.09 10.84
C SER A 47 11.81 16.35 10.09
N ASN A 48 12.53 16.21 8.97
CA ASN A 48 12.91 17.34 8.13
C ASN A 48 11.70 18.01 7.41
N SER A 49 10.59 17.27 7.22
CA SER A 49 9.34 17.86 6.72
C SER A 49 8.78 18.96 7.62
N ALA A 50 9.03 18.86 8.95
CA ALA A 50 8.65 19.84 9.95
C ALA A 50 9.76 20.85 10.32
N GLN A 51 10.76 21.02 9.47
CA GLN A 51 11.94 21.84 9.73
C GLN A 51 11.60 23.28 10.19
N TYR A 52 10.55 23.87 9.65
CA TYR A 52 10.07 25.20 10.05
C TYR A 52 9.52 25.21 11.47
N SER A 53 8.63 24.28 11.78
CA SER A 53 8.01 24.17 13.09
C SER A 53 9.06 23.87 14.17
N LEU A 54 10.10 23.13 13.80
CA LEU A 54 11.21 22.76 14.67
C LEU A 54 12.32 23.86 14.73
N LYS A 55 12.14 24.98 14.04
CA LYS A 55 13.13 26.09 13.97
C LYS A 55 14.55 25.61 13.66
N GLY A 56 14.69 24.64 12.75
CA GLY A 56 15.97 24.06 12.35
C GLY A 56 16.63 23.11 13.36
N ARG A 57 15.98 22.80 14.45
CA ARG A 57 16.50 21.90 15.51
C ARG A 57 16.30 20.43 15.12
N HIS A 58 17.11 19.92 14.19
CA HIS A 58 16.99 18.56 13.64
C HIS A 58 17.15 17.41 14.64
N ASN A 59 17.85 17.65 15.76
CA ASN A 59 18.07 16.67 16.83
C ASN A 59 17.28 16.95 18.11
N SER A 60 16.28 17.83 18.03
CA SER A 60 15.41 18.12 19.17
C SER A 60 14.56 16.91 19.55
N TRP A 61 14.07 16.91 20.80
CA TRP A 61 13.17 15.86 21.28
C TRP A 61 11.93 15.68 20.37
N PRO A 62 11.23 16.74 19.92
CA PRO A 62 10.10 16.55 18.99
C PRO A 62 10.50 15.94 17.66
N ALA A 63 11.68 16.27 17.11
CA ALA A 63 12.17 15.65 15.87
C ALA A 63 12.40 14.15 16.03
N ARG A 64 13.03 13.74 17.15
CA ARG A 64 13.24 12.33 17.47
C ARG A 64 11.93 11.60 17.66
N LEU A 65 10.96 12.23 18.32
CA LEU A 65 9.62 11.65 18.53
C LEU A 65 8.92 11.42 17.20
N MET A 66 8.95 12.38 16.27
CA MET A 66 8.40 12.22 14.90
C MET A 66 9.03 11.04 14.16
N ASP A 67 10.36 10.94 14.17
CA ASP A 67 11.07 9.83 13.51
C ASP A 67 10.77 8.48 14.19
N THR A 68 10.60 8.45 15.52
CA THR A 68 10.23 7.24 16.26
C THR A 68 8.80 6.78 15.90
N PHE A 69 7.83 7.69 15.91
CA PHE A 69 6.45 7.35 15.50
C PHE A 69 6.38 6.89 14.05
N PHE A 70 7.16 7.50 13.16
CA PHE A 70 7.28 7.04 11.79
C PHE A 70 7.78 5.58 11.73
N MET A 71 8.82 5.23 12.48
CA MET A 71 9.33 3.86 12.51
C MET A 71 8.32 2.87 13.09
N ILE A 72 7.61 3.23 14.16
CA ILE A 72 6.53 2.41 14.73
C ILE A 72 5.41 2.19 13.70
N ALA A 73 4.96 3.25 13.03
CA ALA A 73 3.92 3.18 12.01
C ALA A 73 4.35 2.29 10.83
N LEU A 74 5.60 2.39 10.39
CA LEU A 74 6.15 1.56 9.31
C LEU A 74 6.19 0.09 9.70
N ILE A 75 6.67 -0.23 10.91
CA ILE A 75 6.71 -1.62 11.41
C ILE A 75 5.28 -2.17 11.57
N GLY A 76 4.37 -1.38 12.13
CA GLY A 76 2.97 -1.75 12.27
C GLY A 76 2.30 -2.01 10.92
N GLY A 77 2.51 -1.13 9.93
CA GLY A 77 1.99 -1.31 8.58
C GLY A 77 2.55 -2.56 7.88
N ALA A 78 3.87 -2.81 8.00
CA ALA A 78 4.47 -4.03 7.47
C ALA A 78 3.92 -5.29 8.16
N GLY A 79 3.75 -5.24 9.48
CA GLY A 79 3.13 -6.33 10.25
C GLY A 79 1.69 -6.60 9.84
N SER A 80 0.90 -5.56 9.62
CA SER A 80 -0.48 -5.68 9.13
C SER A 80 -0.53 -6.33 7.74
N SER A 81 0.39 -5.97 6.84
CA SER A 81 0.48 -6.59 5.51
C SER A 81 0.72 -8.09 5.59
N LEU A 82 1.68 -8.51 6.41
CA LEU A 82 1.96 -9.94 6.64
C LEU A 82 0.77 -10.63 7.33
N GLY A 83 0.17 -10.00 8.34
CA GLY A 83 -0.96 -10.55 9.08
C GLY A 83 -2.18 -10.83 8.20
N ILE A 84 -2.45 -9.97 7.21
CA ILE A 84 -3.57 -10.18 6.26
C ILE A 84 -3.20 -11.18 5.17
N SER A 85 -1.96 -11.12 4.66
CA SER A 85 -1.53 -11.96 3.54
C SER A 85 -1.30 -13.42 3.94
N THR A 86 -0.82 -13.67 5.15
CA THR A 86 -0.46 -15.01 5.61
C THR A 86 -1.64 -15.99 5.62
N PRO A 87 -2.80 -15.68 6.22
CA PRO A 87 -3.97 -16.57 6.18
C PRO A 87 -4.46 -16.83 4.76
N LEU A 88 -4.42 -15.82 3.86
CA LEU A 88 -4.82 -15.98 2.46
C LEU A 88 -3.90 -16.96 1.72
N ILE A 89 -2.58 -16.86 1.93
CA ILE A 89 -1.59 -17.77 1.33
C ILE A 89 -1.76 -19.16 1.91
N SER A 90 -1.94 -19.28 3.23
CA SER A 90 -2.17 -20.55 3.92
C SER A 90 -3.41 -21.27 3.37
N ALA A 91 -4.55 -20.58 3.31
CA ALA A 91 -5.79 -21.12 2.76
C ALA A 91 -5.64 -21.57 1.29
N LEU A 92 -4.89 -20.82 0.47
CA LEU A 92 -4.62 -21.19 -0.91
C LEU A 92 -3.77 -22.45 -1.01
N ILE A 93 -2.69 -22.54 -0.22
CA ILE A 93 -1.84 -23.74 -0.17
C ILE A 93 -2.65 -24.96 0.30
N ALA A 94 -3.43 -24.80 1.37
CA ALA A 94 -4.29 -25.87 1.88
C ALA A 94 -5.25 -26.37 0.80
N ARG A 95 -5.87 -25.49 0.05
CA ARG A 95 -6.80 -25.83 -1.02
C ARG A 95 -6.15 -26.55 -2.20
N LEU A 96 -4.91 -26.19 -2.53
CA LEU A 96 -4.18 -26.79 -3.66
C LEU A 96 -3.51 -28.11 -3.31
N THR A 97 -3.05 -28.29 -2.07
CA THR A 97 -2.25 -29.43 -1.65
C THR A 97 -3.01 -30.44 -0.79
N GLY A 98 -4.17 -30.07 -0.24
CA GLY A 98 -4.91 -30.89 0.73
C GLY A 98 -4.33 -30.88 2.14
N ILE A 99 -3.28 -30.08 2.40
CA ILE A 99 -2.73 -29.91 3.77
C ILE A 99 -3.78 -29.16 4.60
N PRO A 100 -4.03 -29.56 5.86
CA PRO A 100 -4.98 -28.84 6.71
C PRO A 100 -4.57 -27.36 6.89
N ASP A 101 -5.52 -26.45 6.68
CA ASP A 101 -5.34 -25.05 6.99
C ASP A 101 -5.33 -24.84 8.50
N GLY A 102 -4.41 -24.00 8.99
CA GLY A 102 -4.30 -23.70 10.40
C GLY A 102 -2.98 -23.03 10.78
N PHE A 103 -2.86 -22.73 12.07
CA PHE A 103 -1.76 -21.96 12.63
C PHE A 103 -0.36 -22.52 12.28
N ALA A 104 -0.20 -23.85 12.20
CA ALA A 104 1.08 -24.46 11.83
C ALA A 104 1.49 -24.12 10.39
N LEU A 105 0.54 -24.15 9.45
CA LEU A 105 0.78 -23.78 8.05
C LEU A 105 1.07 -22.29 7.93
N GLU A 106 0.34 -21.45 8.65
CA GLU A 106 0.59 -20.00 8.71
C GLU A 106 2.00 -19.69 9.23
N LEU A 107 2.48 -20.37 10.27
CA LEU A 107 3.86 -20.21 10.77
C LEU A 107 4.90 -20.57 9.71
N VAL A 108 4.67 -21.64 8.94
CA VAL A 108 5.56 -22.02 7.83
C VAL A 108 5.56 -20.93 6.76
N VAL A 109 4.41 -20.40 6.38
CA VAL A 109 4.28 -19.30 5.40
C VAL A 109 5.02 -18.06 5.87
N VAL A 110 4.82 -17.63 7.13
CA VAL A 110 5.56 -16.49 7.70
C VAL A 110 7.05 -16.76 7.70
N GLY A 111 7.48 -17.96 8.09
CA GLY A 111 8.89 -18.35 8.10
C GLY A 111 9.53 -18.23 6.71
N ILE A 112 8.84 -18.70 5.67
CA ILE A 112 9.29 -18.57 4.28
C ILE A 112 9.36 -17.09 3.86
N CYS A 113 8.34 -16.28 4.18
CA CYS A 113 8.33 -14.85 3.87
C CYS A 113 9.51 -14.14 4.56
N VAL A 114 9.73 -14.39 5.84
CA VAL A 114 10.85 -13.80 6.60
C VAL A 114 12.19 -14.23 6.01
N ALA A 115 12.37 -15.50 5.65
CA ALA A 115 13.59 -16.00 5.01
C ALA A 115 13.85 -15.31 3.67
N LEU A 116 12.82 -15.18 2.81
CA LEU A 116 12.93 -14.50 1.51
C LEU A 116 13.27 -13.01 1.65
N PHE A 117 12.62 -12.31 2.60
CA PHE A 117 12.93 -10.90 2.85
C PHE A 117 14.34 -10.72 3.43
N SER A 118 14.73 -11.57 4.39
CA SER A 118 16.06 -11.52 4.99
C SER A 118 17.16 -11.79 3.94
N LEU A 119 16.96 -12.79 3.09
CA LEU A 119 17.87 -13.08 1.99
C LEU A 119 17.95 -11.93 0.99
N SER A 120 16.79 -11.34 0.65
CA SER A 120 16.73 -10.19 -0.25
C SER A 120 17.47 -8.98 0.29
N VAL A 121 17.34 -8.71 1.59
CA VAL A 121 18.07 -7.61 2.27
C VAL A 121 19.56 -7.92 2.34
N TRP A 122 19.93 -9.16 2.65
CA TRP A 122 21.34 -9.58 2.72
C TRP A 122 22.05 -9.47 1.36
N LEU A 123 21.39 -9.84 0.26
CA LEU A 123 21.90 -9.66 -1.10
C LEU A 123 21.99 -8.20 -1.56
N GLY A 124 21.39 -7.29 -0.78
CA GLY A 124 21.43 -5.85 -0.98
C GLY A 124 20.39 -5.31 -1.97
N LEU A 125 20.23 -3.98 -1.92
CA LEU A 125 19.21 -3.23 -2.67
C LEU A 125 19.26 -3.46 -4.19
N THR A 126 20.45 -3.57 -4.75
CA THR A 126 20.62 -3.63 -6.21
C THR A 126 20.49 -5.03 -6.79
N ARG A 127 20.80 -6.07 -6.01
CA ARG A 127 20.76 -7.47 -6.47
C ARG A 127 19.57 -8.25 -5.91
N GLY A 128 19.29 -8.11 -4.62
CA GLY A 128 18.21 -8.83 -3.95
C GLY A 128 16.86 -8.19 -4.20
N ILE A 129 16.65 -6.98 -3.68
CA ILE A 129 15.34 -6.31 -3.71
C ILE A 129 14.90 -6.02 -5.14
N ARG A 130 15.81 -5.55 -6.02
CA ARG A 130 15.47 -5.27 -7.41
C ARG A 130 15.02 -6.52 -8.16
N ARG A 131 15.76 -7.64 -8.05
CA ARG A 131 15.41 -8.88 -8.74
C ARG A 131 14.08 -9.44 -8.25
N LEU A 132 13.85 -9.42 -6.93
CA LEU A 132 12.58 -9.87 -6.35
C LEU A 132 11.42 -9.01 -6.84
N SER A 133 11.61 -7.69 -6.93
CA SER A 133 10.61 -6.77 -7.48
C SER A 133 10.34 -7.02 -8.97
N ASP A 134 11.37 -7.22 -9.78
CA ASP A 134 11.23 -7.49 -11.21
C ASP A 134 10.48 -8.81 -11.46
N VAL A 135 10.80 -9.87 -10.69
CA VAL A 135 10.10 -11.16 -10.74
C VAL A 135 8.63 -11.00 -10.32
N ASN A 136 8.37 -10.28 -9.22
CA ASN A 136 7.00 -10.04 -8.76
C ASN A 136 6.17 -9.27 -9.80
N LEU A 137 6.76 -8.25 -10.43
CA LEU A 137 6.09 -7.48 -11.48
C LEU A 137 5.77 -8.35 -12.70
N LEU A 138 6.72 -9.18 -13.13
CA LEU A 138 6.50 -10.12 -14.23
C LEU A 138 5.40 -11.12 -13.92
N MET A 139 5.43 -11.73 -12.72
CA MET A 139 4.39 -12.68 -12.28
C MET A 139 3.02 -12.02 -12.19
N ALA A 140 2.94 -10.80 -11.66
CA ALA A 140 1.68 -10.05 -11.60
C ALA A 140 1.13 -9.79 -13.01
N PHE A 141 1.98 -9.39 -13.96
CA PHE A 141 1.58 -9.15 -15.35
C PHE A 141 1.11 -10.44 -16.03
N LEU A 142 1.83 -11.54 -15.88
CA LEU A 142 1.43 -12.85 -16.43
C LEU A 142 0.11 -13.33 -15.82
N PHE A 143 -0.09 -13.13 -14.52
CA PHE A 143 -1.33 -13.47 -13.84
C PHE A 143 -2.51 -12.63 -14.36
N LEU A 144 -2.32 -11.33 -14.56
CA LEU A 144 -3.34 -10.47 -15.16
C LEU A 144 -3.72 -10.92 -16.57
N LEU A 145 -2.74 -11.27 -17.42
CA LEU A 145 -3.00 -11.82 -18.75
C LEU A 145 -3.73 -13.16 -18.68
N PHE A 146 -3.31 -14.03 -17.75
CA PHE A 146 -3.97 -15.32 -17.54
C PHE A 146 -5.45 -15.12 -17.18
N VAL A 147 -5.76 -14.26 -16.21
CA VAL A 147 -7.14 -13.97 -15.80
C VAL A 147 -7.94 -13.35 -16.95
N LEU A 148 -7.33 -12.46 -17.73
CA LEU A 148 -7.98 -11.81 -18.88
C LEU A 148 -8.38 -12.82 -19.95
N PHE A 149 -7.50 -13.78 -20.28
CA PHE A 149 -7.74 -14.73 -21.38
C PHE A 149 -8.44 -16.03 -20.92
N ALA A 150 -8.28 -16.44 -19.67
CA ALA A 150 -8.94 -17.62 -19.13
C ALA A 150 -10.37 -17.33 -18.61
N GLY A 151 -10.66 -16.04 -18.30
CA GLY A 151 -11.97 -15.59 -17.88
C GLY A 151 -12.83 -15.08 -19.04
N ASP A 152 -13.98 -14.48 -18.71
CA ASP A 152 -14.80 -13.77 -19.70
C ASP A 152 -14.14 -12.41 -20.02
N THR A 153 -13.29 -12.39 -21.04
CA THR A 153 -12.53 -11.22 -21.47
C THR A 153 -13.42 -10.00 -21.72
N LEU A 154 -14.56 -10.21 -22.38
CA LEU A 154 -15.47 -9.11 -22.72
C LEU A 154 -16.11 -8.52 -21.46
N PHE A 155 -16.55 -9.37 -20.55
CA PHE A 155 -17.08 -8.93 -19.27
C PHE A 155 -16.02 -8.17 -18.45
N ILE A 156 -14.79 -8.70 -18.37
CA ILE A 156 -13.69 -8.05 -17.62
C ILE A 156 -13.39 -6.66 -18.18
N LEU A 157 -13.29 -6.51 -19.51
CA LEU A 157 -13.01 -5.22 -20.13
C LEU A 157 -14.16 -4.24 -19.97
N ASN A 158 -15.41 -4.69 -20.16
CA ASN A 158 -16.59 -3.85 -19.96
C ASN A 158 -16.70 -3.39 -18.50
N LEU A 159 -16.52 -4.30 -17.54
CA LEU A 159 -16.54 -3.96 -16.12
C LEU A 159 -15.41 -2.98 -15.74
N ALA A 160 -14.22 -3.15 -16.30
CA ALA A 160 -13.10 -2.23 -16.05
C ALA A 160 -13.43 -0.81 -16.53
N VAL A 161 -13.92 -0.64 -17.75
CA VAL A 161 -14.31 0.67 -18.29
C VAL A 161 -15.47 1.28 -17.50
N ASN A 162 -16.51 0.48 -17.22
CA ASN A 162 -17.66 0.90 -16.43
C ASN A 162 -17.24 1.36 -15.02
N SER A 163 -16.36 0.60 -14.35
CA SER A 163 -15.87 0.91 -13.01
C SER A 163 -15.08 2.21 -12.94
N VAL A 164 -14.29 2.53 -13.97
CA VAL A 164 -13.60 3.83 -14.09
C VAL A 164 -14.62 4.97 -14.21
N GLY A 165 -15.61 4.83 -15.09
CA GLY A 165 -16.67 5.82 -15.24
C GLY A 165 -17.47 6.02 -13.96
N HIS A 166 -17.85 4.93 -13.29
CA HIS A 166 -18.58 4.93 -12.04
C HIS A 166 -17.76 5.56 -10.89
N LEU A 167 -16.45 5.26 -10.82
CA LEU A 167 -15.53 5.90 -9.87
C LEU A 167 -15.48 7.42 -10.07
N LEU A 168 -15.26 7.88 -11.30
CA LEU A 168 -15.15 9.31 -11.59
C LEU A 168 -16.43 10.07 -11.22
N GLN A 169 -17.60 9.49 -11.51
CA GLN A 169 -18.89 10.08 -11.17
C GLN A 169 -19.16 10.12 -9.66
N ASN A 170 -18.70 9.13 -8.91
CA ASN A 170 -19.06 8.93 -7.52
C ASN A 170 -17.90 9.17 -6.53
N THR A 171 -16.75 9.64 -6.97
CA THR A 171 -15.54 9.81 -6.11
C THR A 171 -15.84 10.57 -4.82
N LEU A 172 -16.55 11.71 -4.90
CA LEU A 172 -16.87 12.50 -3.71
C LEU A 172 -17.86 11.76 -2.80
N ALA A 173 -18.89 11.13 -3.37
CA ALA A 173 -19.84 10.36 -2.61
C ALA A 173 -19.17 9.19 -1.88
N MET A 174 -18.27 8.46 -2.54
CA MET A 174 -17.51 7.36 -1.95
C MET A 174 -16.55 7.84 -0.86
N THR A 175 -15.94 9.02 -1.05
CA THR A 175 -14.98 9.60 -0.09
C THR A 175 -15.66 10.05 1.21
N PHE A 176 -16.86 10.62 1.12
CA PHE A 176 -17.59 11.19 2.26
C PHE A 176 -18.70 10.30 2.79
N TRP A 177 -18.89 9.11 2.23
CA TRP A 177 -19.90 8.18 2.71
C TRP A 177 -19.50 7.59 4.07
N THR A 178 -20.36 7.76 5.06
CA THR A 178 -20.15 7.32 6.45
C THR A 178 -21.10 6.18 6.86
N ASP A 179 -21.99 5.74 5.95
CA ASP A 179 -22.99 4.68 6.18
C ASP A 179 -23.87 4.91 7.43
N PRO A 180 -24.48 6.10 7.61
CA PRO A 180 -25.18 6.45 8.85
C PRO A 180 -26.51 5.75 9.05
N ILE A 181 -27.07 5.16 8.00
CA ILE A 181 -28.42 4.55 8.01
C ILE A 181 -28.34 3.04 8.10
N ALA A 182 -27.61 2.39 7.19
CA ALA A 182 -27.52 0.95 7.13
C ALA A 182 -26.54 0.38 8.17
N ASN A 183 -25.53 1.16 8.53
CA ASN A 183 -24.50 0.82 9.53
C ASN A 183 -23.92 -0.59 9.32
N THR A 184 -23.54 -0.88 8.08
CA THR A 184 -23.06 -2.21 7.65
C THR A 184 -21.67 -2.55 8.17
N GLY A 185 -20.93 -1.58 8.72
CA GLY A 185 -19.54 -1.70 9.10
C GLY A 185 -18.56 -1.51 7.93
N PHE A 186 -19.02 -1.52 6.67
CA PHE A 186 -18.17 -1.44 5.48
C PHE A 186 -17.18 -0.28 5.51
N VAL A 187 -17.63 0.90 5.95
CA VAL A 187 -16.77 2.10 5.98
C VAL A 187 -15.61 1.92 6.95
N GLY A 188 -15.87 1.35 8.14
CA GLY A 188 -14.84 1.06 9.14
C GLY A 188 -13.86 0.00 8.65
N ASP A 189 -14.39 -1.11 8.17
CA ASP A 189 -13.61 -2.30 7.79
C ASP A 189 -12.77 -2.08 6.52
N TRP A 190 -13.17 -1.18 5.62
CA TRP A 190 -12.52 -0.96 4.34
C TRP A 190 -11.98 0.46 4.18
N THR A 191 -12.83 1.48 4.18
CA THR A 191 -12.40 2.84 3.84
C THR A 191 -11.48 3.42 4.91
N VAL A 192 -11.89 3.37 6.18
CA VAL A 192 -11.08 3.86 7.31
C VAL A 192 -9.81 3.04 7.48
N PHE A 193 -9.92 1.71 7.34
CA PHE A 193 -8.76 0.81 7.40
C PHE A 193 -7.72 1.17 6.34
N TYR A 194 -8.10 1.31 5.05
CA TYR A 194 -7.16 1.68 4.00
C TYR A 194 -6.58 3.08 4.18
N TRP A 195 -7.38 4.05 4.61
CA TRP A 195 -6.86 5.41 4.85
C TRP A 195 -5.85 5.44 5.99
N ALA A 196 -6.12 4.74 7.09
CA ALA A 196 -5.16 4.59 8.17
C ALA A 196 -3.86 3.92 7.69
N TRP A 197 -3.98 2.91 6.86
CA TRP A 197 -2.84 2.21 6.26
C TRP A 197 -2.03 3.13 5.35
N TRP A 198 -2.70 3.88 4.44
CA TRP A 198 -2.03 4.84 3.57
C TRP A 198 -1.33 5.94 4.36
N ILE A 199 -1.94 6.47 5.41
CA ILE A 199 -1.33 7.48 6.30
C ILE A 199 -0.09 6.91 6.98
N ALA A 200 -0.13 5.67 7.47
CA ALA A 200 1.01 5.02 8.12
C ALA A 200 2.19 4.83 7.15
N TYR A 201 1.92 4.47 5.89
CA TYR A 201 2.95 4.28 4.87
C TYR A 201 3.39 5.57 4.16
N ALA A 202 2.60 6.63 4.19
CA ALA A 202 2.83 7.83 3.41
C ALA A 202 4.21 8.48 3.64
N PRO A 203 4.76 8.56 4.86
CA PRO A 203 6.10 9.10 5.06
C PRO A 203 7.20 8.21 4.45
N PHE A 204 7.05 6.89 4.48
CA PHE A 204 7.99 5.94 3.86
C PHE A 204 7.99 6.10 2.33
N ILE A 205 6.82 6.08 1.72
CA ILE A 205 6.67 6.29 0.27
C ILE A 205 7.20 7.69 -0.10
N GLY A 206 6.93 8.71 0.72
CA GLY A 206 7.44 10.07 0.53
C GLY A 206 8.98 10.13 0.50
N ILE A 207 9.65 9.44 1.42
CA ILE A 207 11.11 9.32 1.43
C ILE A 207 11.60 8.56 0.19
N PHE A 208 10.95 7.45 -0.14
CA PHE A 208 11.30 6.63 -1.30
C PHE A 208 11.17 7.40 -2.61
N VAL A 209 10.00 8.02 -2.87
CA VAL A 209 9.74 8.81 -4.08
C VAL A 209 10.70 9.99 -4.16
N THR A 210 10.95 10.71 -3.06
CA THR A 210 11.95 11.77 -3.02
C THR A 210 13.31 11.27 -3.48
N ARG A 211 13.73 10.10 -3.00
CA ARG A 211 15.05 9.53 -3.33
C ARG A 211 15.20 9.16 -4.81
N ILE A 212 14.17 8.58 -5.42
CA ILE A 212 14.20 8.14 -6.83
C ILE A 212 13.95 9.29 -7.81
N SER A 213 13.40 10.42 -7.34
CA SER A 213 13.12 11.61 -8.17
C SER A 213 14.33 12.52 -8.35
N ARG A 214 15.49 12.17 -7.81
CA ARG A 214 16.70 13.00 -7.92
C ARG A 214 17.09 13.25 -9.39
N GLY A 215 17.17 14.54 -9.76
CA GLY A 215 17.54 14.94 -11.12
C GLY A 215 16.45 14.79 -12.17
N ARG A 216 15.20 14.54 -11.76
CA ARG A 216 14.00 14.57 -12.63
C ARG A 216 13.31 15.92 -12.43
N THR A 217 12.96 16.58 -13.52
CA THR A 217 12.16 17.80 -13.56
C THR A 217 10.68 17.45 -13.64
#